data_f7c24b1204ac545e8a512c8bd0b674d3
#
_entry.id   f7c24b1204ac545e8a512c8bd0b674d3
#
_cell.length_a   1.000
_cell.length_b   1.000
_cell.length_c   1.000
_cell.angle_alpha   90.00
_cell.angle_beta   90.00
_cell.angle_gamma   90.00
#
_symmetry.space_group_name_H-M   'P 1'
#
loop_
_entity.id
_entity.type
_entity.pdbx_description
1 polymer ?
#
loop_
_entity_poly.entity_id
_entity_poly.type
_entity_poly.pdbx_seq_one_letter_code
_entity_poly.pdbx_strand_id
1 'polypeptide(L)'
;IKDCNLSLQHGKIVTRGSLEVDGLDNVWAVGDAALIPNKDKKNMLFKKKKIAYAPPNAQFAVRQGKLLAKNIKAKISGDNLSDFHYTSKGSLASLGSRDGVGKIFFITVKGFIAWLIWRAFYLSFLPSFATKIRVLTGWIVEFLVPRNAVMTRALKNNAVAYQNFKKGDLVFKEGMIADGFYIVTKGSFKNTFIKTSSGKKFTKFYKVN
;
A
#
# COMPACT_ATOMS: atom_id res chain seq x y z
N ILE A 1 -15.52 11.48 7.82
CA ILE A 1 -14.53 11.00 8.83
C ILE A 1 -14.13 12.12 9.79
N LYS A 2 -14.05 13.40 9.34
CA LYS A 2 -13.71 14.54 10.21
C LYS A 2 -14.79 14.86 11.26
N ASP A 3 -16.02 14.48 10.99
CA ASP A 3 -17.18 14.75 11.86
C ASP A 3 -17.48 13.61 12.85
N CYS A 4 -16.75 12.51 12.75
CA CYS A 4 -16.92 11.37 13.62
C CYS A 4 -15.77 11.34 14.64
N ASN A 5 -15.79 11.84 15.75
CA ASN A 5 -14.80 11.87 16.87
C ASN A 5 -13.79 10.68 16.92
N LEU A 6 -13.23 10.31 15.74
CA LEU A 6 -12.32 9.19 15.56
C LEU A 6 -10.88 9.63 15.81
N SER A 7 -10.17 8.91 16.66
CA SER A 7 -8.73 9.08 16.85
C SER A 7 -7.99 8.67 15.57
N LEU A 8 -7.38 9.63 14.88
CA LEU A 8 -6.62 9.40 13.65
C LEU A 8 -5.13 9.65 13.88
N GLN A 9 -4.30 8.72 13.41
CA GLN A 9 -2.84 8.90 13.36
C GLN A 9 -2.34 8.49 11.98
N HIS A 10 -1.56 9.36 11.34
CA HIS A 10 -1.08 9.17 9.95
C HIS A 10 -2.21 8.84 8.95
N GLY A 11 -3.39 9.45 9.09
CA GLY A 11 -4.55 9.20 8.25
C GLY A 11 -5.24 7.85 8.45
N LYS A 12 -4.90 7.12 9.52
CA LYS A 12 -5.48 5.82 9.88
C LYS A 12 -6.19 5.87 11.22
N ILE A 13 -7.22 5.06 11.34
CA ILE A 13 -8.01 4.93 12.56
C ILE A 13 -7.19 4.16 13.61
N VAL A 14 -6.97 4.78 14.78
CA VAL A 14 -6.26 4.14 15.88
C VAL A 14 -7.15 3.08 16.52
N THR A 15 -6.62 1.87 16.70
CA THR A 15 -7.31 0.77 17.35
C THR A 15 -6.55 0.21 18.54
N ARG A 16 -7.25 -0.46 19.43
CA ARG A 16 -6.66 -1.34 20.44
C ARG A 16 -6.15 -2.64 19.78
N GLY A 17 -5.40 -3.44 20.49
CA GLY A 17 -4.95 -4.75 19.99
C GLY A 17 -6.11 -5.68 19.63
N SER A 18 -7.25 -5.52 20.25
CA SER A 18 -8.50 -6.24 19.97
C SER A 18 -9.17 -5.85 18.66
N LEU A 19 -8.67 -4.85 17.93
CA LEU A 19 -9.23 -4.25 16.71
C LEU A 19 -10.39 -3.27 16.96
N GLU A 20 -10.79 -3.06 18.20
CA GLU A 20 -11.78 -2.07 18.58
C GLU A 20 -11.18 -0.67 18.45
N VAL A 21 -11.94 0.28 17.94
CA VAL A 21 -11.47 1.66 17.75
C VAL A 21 -11.22 2.29 19.13
N ASP A 22 -10.10 2.97 19.28
CA ASP A 22 -9.73 3.57 20.54
C ASP A 22 -10.68 4.71 20.90
N GLY A 23 -11.22 4.67 22.13
CA GLY A 23 -12.20 5.64 22.62
C GLY A 23 -13.66 5.39 22.22
N LEU A 24 -13.94 4.33 21.44
CA LEU A 24 -15.30 3.96 21.06
C LEU A 24 -15.58 2.50 21.39
N ASP A 25 -16.79 2.22 21.89
CA ASP A 25 -17.25 0.87 22.15
C ASP A 25 -18.06 0.34 20.96
N ASN A 26 -17.91 -0.96 20.66
CA ASN A 26 -18.59 -1.66 19.56
C ASN A 26 -18.31 -1.11 18.15
N VAL A 27 -17.26 -0.32 17.99
CA VAL A 27 -16.78 0.16 16.71
C VAL A 27 -15.43 -0.49 16.41
N TRP A 28 -15.29 -1.06 15.24
CA TRP A 28 -14.13 -1.86 14.85
C TRP A 28 -13.51 -1.34 13.55
N ALA A 29 -12.18 -1.39 13.46
CA ALA A 29 -11.48 -1.05 12.23
C ALA A 29 -10.39 -2.07 11.94
N VAL A 30 -10.25 -2.47 10.66
CA VAL A 30 -9.29 -3.47 10.19
C VAL A 30 -8.72 -3.11 8.82
N GLY A 31 -7.64 -3.77 8.44
CA GLY A 31 -7.00 -3.59 7.14
C GLY A 31 -6.20 -2.28 7.04
N ASP A 32 -6.10 -1.75 5.84
CA ASP A 32 -5.21 -0.62 5.53
C ASP A 32 -5.69 0.71 6.14
N ALA A 33 -6.97 0.80 6.46
CA ALA A 33 -7.58 1.98 7.10
C ALA A 33 -7.27 2.07 8.60
N ALA A 34 -6.81 0.98 9.23
CA ALA A 34 -6.60 0.89 10.66
C ALA A 34 -5.12 0.91 11.06
N LEU A 35 -4.82 1.48 12.20
CA LEU A 35 -3.50 1.45 12.84
C LEU A 35 -3.56 0.49 14.03
N ILE A 36 -3.24 -0.77 13.77
CA ILE A 36 -3.43 -1.87 14.71
C ILE A 36 -2.11 -2.21 15.39
N PRO A 37 -2.01 -2.16 16.73
CA PRO A 37 -0.83 -2.63 17.45
C PRO A 37 -0.58 -4.11 17.18
N ASN A 38 0.65 -4.45 16.83
CA ASN A 38 1.08 -5.82 16.60
C ASN A 38 2.23 -6.17 17.54
N LYS A 39 1.94 -6.93 18.58
CA LYS A 39 2.94 -7.41 19.53
C LYS A 39 3.75 -8.56 18.91
N ASP A 40 4.71 -8.26 18.01
CA ASP A 40 5.57 -9.28 17.44
C ASP A 40 6.59 -9.78 18.50
N LYS A 41 6.73 -11.13 18.61
CA LYS A 41 7.68 -11.77 19.54
C LYS A 41 9.13 -11.28 19.34
N LYS A 42 9.52 -10.93 18.10
CA LYS A 42 10.84 -10.37 17.83
C LYS A 42 11.07 -9.00 18.50
N ASN A 43 10.05 -8.18 18.61
CA ASN A 43 10.17 -6.87 19.24
C ASN A 43 10.24 -6.97 20.78
N MET A 44 9.71 -8.05 21.37
CA MET A 44 9.84 -8.32 22.80
C MET A 44 11.27 -8.72 23.19
N LEU A 45 11.98 -9.45 22.35
CA LEU A 45 13.35 -9.89 22.60
C LEU A 45 14.37 -8.74 22.57
N PHE A 46 14.12 -7.69 21.79
CA PHE A 46 15.04 -6.57 21.62
C PHE A 46 14.74 -5.35 22.51
N LYS A 47 13.89 -5.45 23.54
CA LYS A 47 13.55 -4.38 24.51
C LYS A 47 13.24 -3.00 23.87
N LYS A 48 12.89 -2.93 22.59
CA LYS A 48 12.47 -1.68 21.97
C LYS A 48 11.04 -1.35 22.41
N LYS A 49 10.91 -0.36 23.28
CA LYS A 49 9.65 0.20 23.79
C LYS A 49 8.73 0.82 22.71
N LYS A 50 9.07 0.74 21.43
CA LYS A 50 8.24 1.28 20.34
C LYS A 50 7.13 0.29 20.00
N ILE A 51 5.89 0.74 20.10
CA ILE A 51 4.72 -0.01 19.64
C ILE A 51 4.92 -0.26 18.14
N ALA A 52 4.99 -1.53 17.76
CA ALA A 52 5.02 -1.91 16.35
C ALA A 52 3.58 -2.06 15.88
N TYR A 53 3.27 -1.45 14.75
CA TYR A 53 1.97 -1.56 14.11
C TYR A 53 2.00 -2.57 12.96
N ALA A 54 0.85 -3.18 12.70
CA ALA A 54 0.68 -4.07 11.56
C ALA A 54 0.85 -3.28 10.25
N PRO A 55 1.70 -3.74 9.32
CA PRO A 55 1.85 -3.09 8.03
C PRO A 55 0.58 -3.26 7.18
N PRO A 56 0.24 -2.27 6.33
CA PRO A 56 -0.90 -2.34 5.43
C PRO A 56 -0.62 -3.33 4.30
N ASN A 57 -1.11 -4.55 4.43
CA ASN A 57 -1.11 -5.54 3.36
C ASN A 57 -2.17 -6.63 3.57
N ALA A 58 -2.52 -7.32 2.49
CA ALA A 58 -3.56 -8.33 2.46
C ALA A 58 -3.33 -9.49 3.44
N GLN A 59 -2.08 -9.89 3.71
CA GLN A 59 -1.79 -10.96 4.65
C GLN A 59 -2.25 -10.61 6.07
N PHE A 60 -2.02 -9.35 6.48
CA PHE A 60 -2.45 -8.87 7.77
C PHE A 60 -3.97 -8.66 7.79
N ALA A 61 -4.54 -8.03 6.76
CA ALA A 61 -5.96 -7.74 6.67
C ALA A 61 -6.85 -9.00 6.78
N VAL A 62 -6.49 -10.07 6.06
CA VAL A 62 -7.22 -11.35 6.13
C VAL A 62 -7.21 -11.96 7.54
N ARG A 63 -6.09 -11.86 8.25
CA ARG A 63 -5.98 -12.38 9.62
C ARG A 63 -6.68 -11.49 10.64
N GLN A 64 -6.64 -10.19 10.43
CA GLN A 64 -7.42 -9.22 11.21
C GLN A 64 -8.91 -9.48 11.07
N GLY A 65 -9.41 -9.72 9.85
CA GLY A 65 -10.81 -10.06 9.62
C GLY A 65 -11.25 -11.34 10.34
N LYS A 66 -10.38 -12.37 10.36
CA LYS A 66 -10.66 -13.61 11.12
C LYS A 66 -10.70 -13.36 12.64
N LEU A 67 -9.77 -12.56 13.16
CA LEU A 67 -9.76 -12.18 14.57
C LEU A 67 -10.97 -11.31 14.92
N LEU A 68 -11.34 -10.39 14.02
CA LEU A 68 -12.51 -9.53 14.22
C LEU A 68 -13.78 -10.37 14.40
N ALA A 69 -14.02 -11.35 13.54
CA ALA A 69 -15.16 -12.24 13.66
C ALA A 69 -15.17 -13.00 15.00
N LYS A 70 -14.00 -13.45 15.46
CA LYS A 70 -13.85 -14.09 16.78
C LYS A 70 -14.14 -13.10 17.91
N ASN A 71 -13.61 -11.89 17.84
CA ASN A 71 -13.79 -10.89 18.89
C ASN A 71 -15.22 -10.36 18.95
N ILE A 72 -15.91 -10.21 17.81
CA ILE A 72 -17.33 -9.86 17.80
C ILE A 72 -18.15 -10.95 18.50
N LYS A 73 -17.88 -12.22 18.19
CA LYS A 73 -18.55 -13.35 18.88
C LYS A 73 -18.27 -13.32 20.37
N ALA A 74 -17.02 -13.16 20.77
CA ALA A 74 -16.63 -13.07 22.18
C ALA A 74 -17.33 -11.89 22.90
N LYS A 75 -17.41 -10.73 22.25
CA LYS A 75 -18.12 -9.56 22.80
C LYS A 75 -19.61 -9.86 23.04
N ILE A 76 -20.28 -10.54 22.11
CA ILE A 76 -21.69 -10.92 22.23
C ILE A 76 -21.89 -11.94 23.37
N SER A 77 -20.94 -12.87 23.56
CA SER A 77 -20.98 -13.89 24.62
C SER A 77 -20.52 -13.38 25.99
N GLY A 78 -20.00 -12.15 26.08
CA GLY A 78 -19.41 -11.61 27.31
C GLY A 78 -18.00 -12.14 27.62
N ASP A 79 -17.34 -12.77 26.64
CA ASP A 79 -15.99 -13.31 26.78
C ASP A 79 -14.90 -12.26 26.56
N ASN A 80 -13.68 -12.56 26.98
CA ASN A 80 -12.52 -11.69 26.77
C ASN A 80 -12.12 -11.61 25.31
N LEU A 81 -11.80 -10.38 24.87
CA LEU A 81 -11.29 -10.11 23.53
C LEU A 81 -9.81 -10.51 23.41
N SER A 82 -9.45 -11.01 22.23
CA SER A 82 -8.06 -11.38 21.91
C SER A 82 -7.34 -10.28 21.15
N ASP A 83 -6.07 -10.04 21.47
CA ASP A 83 -5.23 -9.08 20.77
C ASP A 83 -4.71 -9.66 19.45
N PHE A 84 -4.51 -8.78 18.47
CA PHE A 84 -3.90 -9.13 17.19
C PHE A 84 -2.42 -9.45 17.35
N HIS A 85 -2.04 -10.61 16.83
CA HIS A 85 -0.66 -11.07 16.84
C HIS A 85 -0.34 -11.85 15.56
N TYR A 86 0.54 -11.31 14.75
CA TYR A 86 1.00 -12.01 13.54
C TYR A 86 2.40 -11.58 13.11
N THR A 87 3.25 -12.56 12.85
CA THR A 87 4.58 -12.40 12.29
C THR A 87 4.55 -12.78 10.81
N SER A 88 4.96 -11.85 9.94
CA SER A 88 5.02 -12.11 8.50
C SER A 88 5.99 -13.25 8.18
N LYS A 89 5.52 -14.20 7.37
CA LYS A 89 6.33 -15.32 6.87
C LYS A 89 7.17 -14.96 5.65
N GLY A 90 6.95 -13.78 5.08
CA GLY A 90 7.68 -13.30 3.91
C GLY A 90 6.85 -12.36 3.05
N SER A 91 7.46 -11.90 1.98
CA SER A 91 6.85 -11.05 0.96
C SER A 91 7.25 -11.55 -0.42
N LEU A 92 6.32 -11.51 -1.35
CA LEU A 92 6.51 -11.90 -2.74
C LEU A 92 5.91 -10.85 -3.64
N ALA A 93 6.60 -10.49 -4.71
CA ALA A 93 6.12 -9.57 -5.74
C ALA A 93 6.39 -10.14 -7.13
N SER A 94 5.43 -10.00 -8.04
CA SER A 94 5.61 -10.29 -9.46
C SER A 94 6.12 -9.03 -10.15
N LEU A 95 7.17 -9.15 -10.96
CA LEU A 95 7.82 -8.05 -11.68
C LEU A 95 7.44 -8.03 -13.17
N GLY A 96 6.38 -8.72 -13.55
CA GLY A 96 5.91 -8.78 -14.93
C GLY A 96 5.79 -10.21 -15.46
N SER A 97 6.10 -10.42 -16.74
CA SER A 97 5.97 -11.72 -17.38
C SER A 97 7.06 -12.67 -16.92
N ARG A 98 6.66 -13.70 -16.15
CA ARG A 98 7.52 -14.83 -15.71
C ARG A 98 8.69 -14.42 -14.81
N ASP A 99 8.63 -13.26 -14.19
CA ASP A 99 9.65 -12.80 -13.25
C ASP A 99 9.04 -12.34 -11.94
N GLY A 100 9.77 -12.54 -10.84
CA GLY A 100 9.34 -12.18 -9.51
C GLY A 100 10.52 -12.05 -8.55
N VAL A 101 10.25 -11.44 -7.42
CA VAL A 101 11.19 -11.31 -6.33
C VAL A 101 10.47 -11.50 -5.01
N GLY A 102 11.13 -12.11 -4.07
CA GLY A 102 10.58 -12.24 -2.74
C GLY A 102 11.55 -12.76 -1.72
N LYS A 103 11.11 -12.65 -0.48
CA LYS A 103 11.80 -13.24 0.67
C LYS A 103 10.80 -14.11 1.41
N ILE A 104 11.12 -15.39 1.52
CA ILE A 104 10.31 -16.40 2.24
C ILE A 104 11.14 -16.85 3.42
N PHE A 105 10.67 -16.57 4.65
CA PHE A 105 11.46 -16.72 5.87
C PHE A 105 12.81 -16.00 5.77
N PHE A 106 13.89 -16.76 5.53
CA PHE A 106 15.26 -16.21 5.42
C PHE A 106 15.83 -16.33 4.01
N ILE A 107 15.12 -16.99 3.09
CA ILE A 107 15.58 -17.27 1.73
C ILE A 107 15.06 -16.20 0.77
N THR A 108 15.97 -15.60 0.01
CA THR A 108 15.61 -14.69 -1.07
C THR A 108 15.44 -15.50 -2.36
N VAL A 109 14.27 -15.41 -2.97
CA VAL A 109 13.94 -16.04 -4.26
C VAL A 109 13.76 -15.00 -5.33
N LYS A 110 14.22 -15.29 -6.55
CA LYS A 110 14.18 -14.38 -7.71
C LYS A 110 13.79 -15.12 -8.99
N GLY A 111 13.38 -14.36 -10.01
CA GLY A 111 13.13 -14.88 -11.35
C GLY A 111 11.89 -15.75 -11.41
N PHE A 112 11.91 -16.71 -12.34
CA PHE A 112 10.80 -17.61 -12.65
C PHE A 112 10.27 -18.38 -11.43
N ILE A 113 11.18 -18.85 -10.56
CA ILE A 113 10.81 -19.59 -9.34
C ILE A 113 10.00 -18.72 -8.39
N ALA A 114 10.41 -17.47 -8.17
CA ALA A 114 9.68 -16.54 -7.34
C ALA A 114 8.28 -16.22 -7.91
N TRP A 115 8.20 -16.08 -9.23
CA TRP A 115 6.96 -15.88 -9.94
C TRP A 115 6.02 -17.10 -9.83
N LEU A 116 6.53 -18.30 -9.96
CA LEU A 116 5.75 -19.54 -9.81
C LEU A 116 5.21 -19.70 -8.38
N ILE A 117 6.04 -19.47 -7.38
CA ILE A 117 5.63 -19.49 -5.96
C ILE A 117 4.56 -18.43 -5.70
N TRP A 118 4.72 -17.24 -6.26
CA TRP A 118 3.73 -16.17 -6.14
C TRP A 118 2.37 -16.60 -6.72
N ARG A 119 2.35 -17.19 -7.91
CA ARG A 119 1.12 -17.71 -8.54
C ARG A 119 0.46 -18.82 -7.70
N ALA A 120 1.23 -19.80 -7.25
CA ALA A 120 0.74 -20.90 -6.42
C ALA A 120 0.16 -20.38 -5.08
N PHE A 121 0.84 -19.42 -4.47
CA PHE A 121 0.37 -18.78 -3.24
C PHE A 121 -0.98 -18.09 -3.44
N TYR A 122 -1.12 -17.25 -4.45
CA TYR A 122 -2.40 -16.57 -4.71
C TYR A 122 -3.51 -17.51 -5.16
N LEU A 123 -3.19 -18.56 -5.92
CA LEU A 123 -4.15 -19.60 -6.28
C LEU A 123 -4.73 -20.30 -5.04
N SER A 124 -3.93 -20.48 -4.00
CA SER A 124 -4.37 -21.11 -2.75
C SER A 124 -5.44 -20.29 -2.02
N PHE A 125 -5.42 -18.97 -2.16
CA PHE A 125 -6.38 -18.07 -1.50
C PHE A 125 -7.75 -18.00 -2.18
N LEU A 126 -7.89 -18.50 -3.40
CA LEU A 126 -9.19 -18.48 -4.07
C LEU A 126 -10.18 -19.41 -3.35
N PRO A 127 -11.39 -18.93 -3.06
CA PRO A 127 -12.33 -19.64 -2.18
C PRO A 127 -12.93 -20.90 -2.81
N SER A 128 -13.10 -20.92 -4.14
CA SER A 128 -13.76 -22.00 -4.86
C SER A 128 -12.79 -22.85 -5.67
N PHE A 129 -12.93 -24.17 -5.61
CA PHE A 129 -12.17 -25.10 -6.42
C PHE A 129 -12.38 -24.88 -7.92
N ALA A 130 -13.63 -24.62 -8.34
CA ALA A 130 -13.96 -24.28 -9.73
C ALA A 130 -13.21 -23.02 -10.21
N THR A 131 -13.11 -22.00 -9.34
CA THR A 131 -12.34 -20.78 -9.65
C THR A 131 -10.86 -21.07 -9.76
N LYS A 132 -10.30 -21.93 -8.92
CA LYS A 132 -8.88 -22.35 -9.00
C LYS A 132 -8.60 -23.03 -10.34
N ILE A 133 -9.45 -23.95 -10.78
CA ILE A 133 -9.29 -24.61 -12.10
C ILE A 133 -9.36 -23.59 -13.22
N ARG A 134 -10.36 -22.69 -13.23
CA ARG A 134 -10.52 -21.67 -14.24
C ARG A 134 -9.29 -20.76 -14.37
N VAL A 135 -8.75 -20.34 -13.23
CA VAL A 135 -7.54 -19.50 -13.21
C VAL A 135 -6.33 -20.30 -13.69
N LEU A 136 -6.19 -21.54 -13.26
CA LEU A 136 -5.08 -22.40 -13.66
C LEU A 136 -5.09 -22.67 -15.17
N THR A 137 -6.26 -23.03 -15.73
CA THR A 137 -6.39 -23.23 -17.19
C THR A 137 -6.11 -21.94 -17.96
N GLY A 138 -6.57 -20.80 -17.49
CA GLY A 138 -6.22 -19.50 -18.08
C GLY A 138 -4.71 -19.25 -18.10
N TRP A 139 -4.01 -19.61 -17.03
CA TRP A 139 -2.55 -19.47 -16.96
C TRP A 139 -1.81 -20.43 -17.90
N ILE A 140 -2.32 -21.65 -18.10
CA ILE A 140 -1.77 -22.62 -19.05
C ILE A 140 -1.93 -22.08 -20.49
N VAL A 141 -3.11 -21.59 -20.83
CA VAL A 141 -3.36 -20.97 -22.13
C VAL A 141 -2.44 -19.76 -22.35
N GLU A 142 -2.31 -18.88 -21.36
CA GLU A 142 -1.41 -17.72 -21.39
C GLU A 142 0.07 -18.11 -21.53
N PHE A 143 0.45 -19.28 -21.02
CA PHE A 143 1.81 -19.81 -21.17
C PHE A 143 2.08 -20.32 -22.58
N LEU A 144 1.09 -20.95 -23.23
CA LEU A 144 1.19 -21.54 -24.56
C LEU A 144 0.96 -20.50 -25.68
N VAL A 145 0.06 -19.56 -25.46
CA VAL A 145 -0.28 -18.51 -26.44
C VAL A 145 0.34 -17.20 -25.95
N PRO A 146 1.28 -16.62 -26.71
CA PRO A 146 1.82 -15.30 -26.36
C PRO A 146 0.68 -14.29 -26.25
N ARG A 147 0.69 -13.51 -25.19
CA ARG A 147 -0.25 -12.38 -25.07
C ARG A 147 -0.09 -11.48 -26.29
N ASN A 148 -1.15 -11.34 -27.05
CA ASN A 148 -1.27 -10.20 -27.93
C ASN A 148 -1.21 -8.98 -27.01
N ALA A 149 -0.08 -8.27 -27.03
CA ALA A 149 -0.02 -6.95 -26.46
C ALA A 149 -1.10 -6.15 -27.18
N VAL A 150 -2.26 -5.98 -26.54
CA VAL A 150 -3.19 -4.96 -26.96
C VAL A 150 -2.39 -3.69 -26.76
N MET A 151 -1.77 -3.21 -27.84
CA MET A 151 -1.37 -1.83 -27.89
C MET A 151 -2.69 -1.06 -27.77
N THR A 152 -3.11 -0.80 -26.55
CA THR A 152 -3.88 0.41 -26.32
C THR A 152 -2.99 1.46 -26.98
N ARG A 153 -3.42 1.97 -28.16
CA ARG A 153 -2.86 3.21 -28.67
C ARG A 153 -2.91 4.13 -27.46
N ALA A 154 -1.81 4.23 -26.74
CA ALA A 154 -1.58 5.36 -25.91
C ALA A 154 -1.94 6.50 -26.84
N LEU A 155 -3.04 7.19 -26.54
CA LEU A 155 -3.28 8.48 -27.14
C LEU A 155 -1.90 9.09 -27.20
N LYS A 156 -1.47 9.54 -28.37
CA LYS A 156 -0.16 10.16 -28.61
C LYS A 156 -0.09 11.44 -27.76
N ASN A 157 -0.20 11.28 -26.48
CA ASN A 157 0.34 12.22 -25.54
C ASN A 157 1.83 11.99 -25.70
N ASN A 158 2.48 12.90 -26.41
CA ASN A 158 3.91 12.98 -26.44
C ASN A 158 4.33 12.85 -24.97
N ALA A 159 4.91 11.70 -24.61
CA ALA A 159 5.30 11.44 -23.21
C ALA A 159 6.27 12.52 -22.72
N VAL A 160 6.83 13.29 -23.64
CA VAL A 160 7.62 14.48 -23.41
C VAL A 160 7.11 15.58 -24.35
N ALA A 161 6.49 16.61 -23.81
CA ALA A 161 6.10 17.80 -24.54
C ALA A 161 7.06 18.94 -24.14
N TYR A 162 7.68 19.59 -25.12
CA TYR A 162 8.46 20.81 -24.86
C TYR A 162 7.51 22.00 -24.84
N GLN A 163 7.51 22.73 -23.74
CA GLN A 163 6.76 23.97 -23.57
C GLN A 163 7.71 25.14 -23.33
N ASN A 164 7.44 26.25 -24.00
CA ASN A 164 8.19 27.49 -23.82
C ASN A 164 7.35 28.45 -22.96
N PHE A 165 7.92 28.88 -21.85
CA PHE A 165 7.31 29.85 -20.95
C PHE A 165 8.01 31.19 -21.09
N LYS A 166 7.23 32.28 -21.10
CA LYS A 166 7.76 33.65 -21.10
C LYS A 166 8.08 34.10 -19.67
N LYS A 167 8.84 35.17 -19.55
CA LYS A 167 9.11 35.78 -18.25
C LYS A 167 7.81 36.21 -17.58
N GLY A 168 7.52 35.63 -16.42
CA GLY A 168 6.31 35.92 -15.64
C GLY A 168 5.21 34.87 -15.77
N ASP A 169 5.32 33.92 -16.69
CA ASP A 169 4.35 32.83 -16.82
C ASP A 169 4.33 31.93 -15.59
N LEU A 170 3.14 31.46 -15.22
CA LEU A 170 2.93 30.53 -14.13
C LEU A 170 2.92 29.12 -14.67
N VAL A 171 3.85 28.27 -14.24
CA VAL A 171 3.93 26.87 -14.66
C VAL A 171 2.89 26.03 -13.93
N PHE A 172 2.79 26.16 -12.61
CA PHE A 172 1.77 25.52 -11.76
C PHE A 172 1.55 26.33 -10.48
N LYS A 173 0.40 26.13 -9.86
CA LYS A 173 0.01 26.76 -8.59
C LYS A 173 -0.41 25.69 -7.59
N GLU A 174 -0.16 25.95 -6.32
CA GLU A 174 -0.66 25.11 -5.21
C GLU A 174 -2.18 24.90 -5.31
N GLY A 175 -2.60 23.64 -5.22
CA GLY A 175 -4.01 23.25 -5.34
C GLY A 175 -4.46 22.86 -6.76
N MET A 176 -3.63 23.04 -7.79
CA MET A 176 -3.93 22.52 -9.13
C MET A 176 -3.73 20.99 -9.16
N ILE A 177 -4.50 20.31 -9.99
CA ILE A 177 -4.30 18.88 -10.27
C ILE A 177 -2.95 18.73 -10.96
N ALA A 178 -2.13 17.78 -10.49
CA ALA A 178 -0.86 17.48 -11.12
C ALA A 178 -1.10 16.85 -12.51
N ASP A 179 -0.70 17.55 -13.54
CA ASP A 179 -0.85 17.15 -14.96
C ASP A 179 0.42 16.50 -15.54
N GLY A 180 1.54 16.54 -14.81
CA GLY A 180 2.79 15.95 -15.25
C GLY A 180 4.00 16.30 -14.39
N PHE A 181 5.15 15.86 -14.86
CA PHE A 181 6.45 16.25 -14.32
C PHE A 181 7.10 17.27 -15.25
N TYR A 182 7.61 18.35 -14.68
CA TYR A 182 8.30 19.39 -15.42
C TYR A 182 9.81 19.30 -15.21
N ILE A 183 10.54 19.22 -16.31
CA ILE A 183 12.01 19.25 -16.31
C ILE A 183 12.45 20.52 -17.01
N VAL A 184 13.15 21.40 -16.31
CA VAL A 184 13.70 22.62 -16.92
C VAL A 184 14.95 22.26 -17.71
N THR A 185 14.90 22.45 -19.03
CA THR A 185 16.02 22.16 -19.92
C THR A 185 16.89 23.39 -20.15
N LYS A 186 16.32 24.60 -20.10
CA LYS A 186 17.04 25.87 -20.25
C LYS A 186 16.29 27.01 -19.58
N GLY A 187 16.99 27.92 -18.93
CA GLY A 187 16.42 29.10 -18.31
C GLY A 187 16.43 29.10 -16.80
N SER A 188 15.65 29.99 -16.20
CA SER A 188 15.54 30.11 -14.74
C SER A 188 14.09 30.13 -14.31
N PHE A 189 13.80 29.52 -13.17
CA PHE A 189 12.47 29.55 -12.57
C PHE A 189 12.54 29.79 -11.05
N LYS A 190 11.45 30.30 -10.53
CA LYS A 190 11.27 30.60 -9.11
C LYS A 190 10.22 29.65 -8.55
N ASN A 191 10.57 28.87 -7.57
CA ASN A 191 9.62 28.04 -6.82
C ASN A 191 9.35 28.69 -5.46
N THR A 192 8.08 28.89 -5.16
CA THR A 192 7.64 29.45 -3.88
C THR A 192 6.71 28.46 -3.21
N PHE A 193 7.03 28.05 -1.99
CA PHE A 193 6.24 27.10 -1.21
C PHE A 193 6.10 27.57 0.24
N ILE A 194 5.02 27.15 0.89
CA ILE A 194 4.78 27.42 2.29
C ILE A 194 5.16 26.18 3.08
N LYS A 195 6.08 26.32 4.03
CA LYS A 195 6.45 25.22 4.92
C LYS A 195 5.37 25.03 5.97
N THR A 196 4.70 23.89 5.93
CA THR A 196 3.53 23.57 6.78
C THR A 196 3.81 23.66 8.28
N SER A 197 5.06 23.40 8.71
CA SER A 197 5.43 23.46 10.14
C SER A 197 5.61 24.87 10.71
N SER A 198 5.79 25.89 9.88
CA SER A 198 6.09 27.27 10.32
C SER A 198 5.21 28.34 9.68
N GLY A 199 4.36 27.99 8.73
CA GLY A 199 3.55 28.96 7.96
C GLY A 199 4.38 29.96 7.13
N LYS A 200 5.71 29.85 7.15
CA LYS A 200 6.60 30.79 6.44
C LYS A 200 6.71 30.43 4.97
N LYS A 201 6.67 31.48 4.14
CA LYS A 201 6.83 31.39 2.69
C LYS A 201 8.32 31.32 2.34
N PHE A 202 8.72 30.26 1.65
CA PHE A 202 10.07 30.07 1.16
C PHE A 202 10.11 30.23 -0.35
N THR A 203 11.17 30.83 -0.86
CA THR A 203 11.38 31.00 -2.29
C THR A 203 12.75 30.42 -2.64
N LYS A 204 12.79 29.52 -3.62
CA LYS A 204 14.01 28.99 -4.21
C LYS A 204 14.10 29.37 -5.67
N PHE A 205 15.29 29.82 -6.11
CA PHE A 205 15.59 30.08 -7.50
C PHE A 205 16.42 28.95 -8.06
N TYR A 206 16.08 28.52 -9.25
CA TYR A 206 16.80 27.49 -9.98
C TYR A 206 17.17 28.06 -11.35
N LYS A 207 18.40 27.83 -11.78
CA LYS A 207 18.93 28.23 -13.08
C LYS A 207 19.55 27.01 -13.74
N VAL A 208 19.18 26.77 -14.99
CA VAL A 208 19.78 25.75 -15.86
C VAL A 208 20.39 26.48 -17.04
N ASN A 209 21.69 26.30 -17.25
CA ASN A 209 22.43 26.93 -18.32
C ASN A 209 22.30 26.20 -19.63
#